data_440523da14c060fc361eef81d752834e
#
_entry.id   440523da14c060fc361eef81d752834e
#
_cell.length_a   1.000
_cell.length_b   1.000
_cell.length_c   1.000
_cell.angle_alpha   90.00
_cell.angle_beta   90.00
_cell.angle_gamma   90.00
#
_symmetry.space_group_name_H-M   'P 1'
#
loop_
_entity.id
_entity.type
_entity.pdbx_description
1 polymer ?
#
loop_
_entity_poly.entity_id
_entity_poly.type
_entity_poly.pdbx_seq_one_letter_code
_entity_poly.pdbx_strand_id
1 'polypeptide(L)'
;SGMGNETKKLEAEIDALKKRIEYLEQILDQAGIPYDVEQNSEPKSADNSVEADNLMPYIIPETITPKHANYFYSFFKGRSDVYSKRSGKPNPKTGKTGYYTQCWNYWKNGLCPKREGKQIKCGNCENQKYKSLTGNDLLMHLRGDREDCSDVIGIYPMLPDETCNFLVFDFDNHDKENQLDDGANTGLAWKEEVNVLREICEKNQIRALTERSRSGHGAHIWIFFEKAISAEKARKFGDALLEKGAESVNLKTFQSYDRMIPAQN
;
A
#
# COMPACT_ATOMS: atom_id res chain seq x y z
N SER A 1 -24.74 44.86 5.47
CA SER A 1 -25.85 43.87 5.38
C SER A 1 -25.43 42.55 4.72
N GLY A 2 -24.17 42.37 4.37
CA GLY A 2 -23.68 41.10 3.76
C GLY A 2 -23.34 40.00 4.75
N MET A 3 -22.75 40.30 5.89
CA MET A 3 -22.27 39.31 6.89
C MET A 3 -23.38 38.46 7.50
N GLY A 4 -24.58 39.01 7.77
CA GLY A 4 -25.69 38.27 8.34
C GLY A 4 -26.31 37.19 7.44
N ASN A 5 -26.11 37.31 6.12
CA ASN A 5 -26.62 36.33 5.15
C ASN A 5 -25.66 35.14 4.97
N GLU A 6 -24.38 35.43 5.09
CA GLU A 6 -23.32 34.41 5.01
C GLU A 6 -23.30 33.52 6.25
N THR A 7 -23.50 34.12 7.44
CA THR A 7 -23.63 33.38 8.71
C THR A 7 -24.85 32.46 8.69
N LYS A 8 -26.01 32.94 8.24
CA LYS A 8 -27.21 32.10 8.11
C LYS A 8 -27.06 30.96 7.11
N LYS A 9 -26.30 31.18 6.04
CA LYS A 9 -26.02 30.13 5.05
C LYS A 9 -25.10 29.05 5.63
N LEU A 10 -24.08 29.44 6.40
CA LEU A 10 -23.18 28.53 7.09
C LEU A 10 -23.90 27.73 8.18
N GLU A 11 -24.78 28.38 8.96
CA GLU A 11 -25.61 27.71 9.97
C GLU A 11 -26.53 26.65 9.33
N ALA A 12 -27.16 26.97 8.20
CA ALA A 12 -28.00 26.01 7.49
C ALA A 12 -27.19 24.84 6.91
N GLU A 13 -25.97 25.09 6.45
CA GLU A 13 -25.08 24.03 5.96
C GLU A 13 -24.59 23.13 7.09
N ILE A 14 -24.25 23.70 8.24
CA ILE A 14 -23.91 22.94 9.46
C ILE A 14 -25.07 22.04 9.92
N ASP A 15 -26.30 22.56 9.92
CA ASP A 15 -27.47 21.78 10.30
C ASP A 15 -27.75 20.63 9.33
N ALA A 16 -27.59 20.88 8.04
CA ALA A 16 -27.69 19.83 7.02
C ALA A 16 -26.63 18.73 7.17
N LEU A 17 -25.39 19.12 7.48
CA LEU A 17 -24.30 18.18 7.72
C LEU A 17 -24.53 17.36 8.99
N LYS A 18 -25.02 17.97 10.08
CA LYS A 18 -25.37 17.26 11.30
C LYS A 18 -26.45 16.19 11.05
N LYS A 19 -27.51 16.53 10.34
CA LYS A 19 -28.57 15.57 9.96
C LYS A 19 -28.03 14.43 9.10
N ARG A 20 -27.05 14.73 8.23
CA ARG A 20 -26.41 13.71 7.41
C ARG A 20 -25.55 12.76 8.22
N ILE A 21 -24.83 13.29 9.22
CA ILE A 21 -24.02 12.49 10.15
C ILE A 21 -24.94 11.55 10.95
N GLU A 22 -26.00 12.07 11.57
CA GLU A 22 -26.98 11.24 12.32
C GLU A 22 -27.55 10.11 11.46
N TYR A 23 -27.90 10.41 10.21
CA TYR A 23 -28.40 9.38 9.29
C TYR A 23 -27.36 8.30 8.99
N LEU A 24 -26.09 8.68 8.80
CA LEU A 24 -25.00 7.74 8.53
C LEU A 24 -24.68 6.89 9.78
N GLU A 25 -24.71 7.50 10.97
CA GLU A 25 -24.54 6.80 12.25
C GLU A 25 -25.63 5.75 12.45
N GLN A 26 -26.91 6.06 12.17
CA GLN A 26 -28.01 5.10 12.21
C GLN A 26 -27.81 3.92 11.25
N ILE A 27 -27.27 4.17 10.04
CA ILE A 27 -26.96 3.09 9.08
C ILE A 27 -25.84 2.21 9.62
N LEU A 28 -24.80 2.80 10.22
CA LEU A 28 -23.67 2.08 10.80
C LEU A 28 -24.13 1.22 12.00
N ASP A 29 -25.00 1.77 12.85
CA ASP A 29 -25.59 1.04 13.97
C ASP A 29 -26.43 -0.15 13.49
N GLN A 30 -27.28 0.04 12.48
CA GLN A 30 -28.09 -1.04 11.89
C GLN A 30 -27.22 -2.12 11.23
N ALA A 31 -26.07 -1.74 10.70
CA ALA A 31 -25.12 -2.66 10.09
C ALA A 31 -24.18 -3.31 11.11
N GLY A 32 -24.25 -2.93 12.40
CA GLY A 32 -23.35 -3.40 13.45
C GLY A 32 -21.89 -2.96 13.24
N ILE A 33 -21.68 -1.84 12.54
CA ILE A 33 -20.34 -1.31 12.24
C ILE A 33 -20.00 -0.28 13.33
N PRO A 34 -19.02 -0.54 14.21
CA PRO A 34 -18.63 0.41 15.23
C PRO A 34 -17.99 1.66 14.62
N TYR A 35 -18.34 2.83 15.14
CA TYR A 35 -17.74 4.11 14.81
C TYR A 35 -17.49 4.91 16.09
N ASP A 36 -16.39 5.69 16.13
CA ASP A 36 -16.06 6.53 17.26
C ASP A 36 -16.67 7.92 17.08
N VAL A 37 -17.49 8.32 18.05
CA VAL A 37 -17.94 9.70 18.20
C VAL A 37 -16.87 10.43 19.03
N GLU A 38 -15.92 11.10 18.38
CA GLU A 38 -15.00 11.99 19.09
C GLU A 38 -15.82 13.13 19.76
N GLN A 39 -15.99 13.03 21.07
CA GLN A 39 -16.46 14.17 21.84
C GLN A 39 -15.41 15.27 21.78
N ASN A 40 -15.80 16.43 21.24
CA ASN A 40 -14.97 17.65 21.19
C ASN A 40 -14.39 17.96 22.57
N SER A 41 -13.15 17.58 22.80
CA SER A 41 -12.33 18.16 23.86
C SER A 41 -11.46 19.25 23.24
N GLU A 42 -11.60 20.47 23.76
CA GLU A 42 -10.79 21.63 23.37
C GLU A 42 -9.30 21.33 23.45
N PRO A 43 -8.48 21.88 22.54
CA PRO A 43 -7.04 21.62 22.54
C PRO A 43 -6.39 22.24 23.77
N LYS A 44 -5.92 21.38 24.70
CA LYS A 44 -5.03 21.83 25.77
C LYS A 44 -3.69 22.19 25.17
N SER A 45 -3.20 23.39 25.57
CA SER A 45 -1.91 23.95 25.17
C SER A 45 -0.76 22.95 25.33
N ALA A 46 0.02 22.79 24.26
CA ALA A 46 1.20 21.94 24.23
C ALA A 46 2.30 22.54 25.11
N ASP A 47 2.73 21.81 26.13
CA ASP A 47 4.00 22.01 26.80
C ASP A 47 5.05 21.15 26.06
N ASN A 48 6.05 21.84 25.49
CA ASN A 48 7.12 21.24 24.72
C ASN A 48 8.25 20.77 25.68
N SER A 49 8.16 19.55 26.15
CA SER A 49 9.34 18.81 26.61
C SER A 49 9.39 17.47 25.88
N VAL A 50 10.17 17.44 24.79
CA VAL A 50 10.41 16.23 23.99
C VAL A 50 11.49 15.42 24.68
N GLU A 51 11.09 14.45 25.48
CA GLU A 51 11.97 13.33 25.82
C GLU A 51 11.92 12.30 24.70
N ALA A 52 13.08 12.03 24.11
CA ALA A 52 13.27 11.09 23.02
C ALA A 52 13.23 9.65 23.55
N ASP A 53 12.02 9.08 23.62
CA ASP A 53 11.79 7.64 23.66
C ASP A 53 10.36 7.32 23.13
N ASN A 54 9.98 7.94 22.02
CA ASN A 54 8.77 7.57 21.30
C ASN A 54 9.06 6.38 20.38
N LEU A 55 9.20 5.21 20.99
CA LEU A 55 8.84 3.97 20.32
C LEU A 55 7.42 4.16 19.81
N MET A 56 7.23 4.10 18.50
CA MET A 56 5.88 4.10 17.89
C MET A 56 5.00 3.15 18.69
N PRO A 57 3.85 3.59 19.19
CA PRO A 57 3.00 2.73 19.99
C PRO A 57 2.67 1.47 19.17
N TYR A 58 2.93 0.30 19.74
CA TYR A 58 2.58 -0.96 19.10
C TYR A 58 1.06 -1.00 18.91
N ILE A 59 0.61 -1.01 17.65
CA ILE A 59 -0.80 -1.08 17.33
C ILE A 59 -1.24 -2.53 17.43
N ILE A 60 -2.11 -2.82 18.40
CA ILE A 60 -2.71 -4.14 18.54
C ILE A 60 -3.72 -4.31 17.38
N PRO A 61 -3.70 -5.44 16.64
CA PRO A 61 -4.58 -5.65 15.49
C PRO A 61 -6.08 -5.39 15.76
N GLU A 62 -6.56 -5.72 16.95
CA GLU A 62 -7.95 -5.53 17.36
C GLU A 62 -8.35 -4.04 17.48
N THR A 63 -7.35 -3.14 17.62
CA THR A 63 -7.61 -1.69 17.69
C THR A 63 -7.67 -1.05 16.30
N ILE A 64 -7.38 -1.80 15.22
CA ILE A 64 -7.44 -1.28 13.87
C ILE A 64 -8.90 -1.09 13.45
N THR A 65 -9.26 0.15 13.18
CA THR A 65 -10.59 0.60 12.83
C THR A 65 -10.74 0.89 11.33
N PRO A 66 -11.97 1.04 10.80
CA PRO A 66 -12.17 1.51 9.42
C PRO A 66 -11.51 2.85 9.10
N LYS A 67 -11.35 3.75 10.09
CA LYS A 67 -10.61 5.02 9.93
C LYS A 67 -9.15 4.76 9.58
N HIS A 68 -8.51 3.80 10.26
CA HIS A 68 -7.14 3.38 9.95
C HIS A 68 -7.03 2.77 8.55
N ALA A 69 -7.99 1.95 8.14
CA ALA A 69 -8.03 1.37 6.81
C ALA A 69 -8.16 2.45 5.71
N ASN A 70 -9.03 3.44 5.91
CA ASN A 70 -9.18 4.57 4.99
C ASN A 70 -7.92 5.43 4.92
N TYR A 71 -7.29 5.71 6.07
CA TYR A 71 -6.05 6.45 6.13
C TYR A 71 -4.92 5.71 5.40
N PHE A 72 -4.76 4.42 5.66
CA PHE A 72 -3.80 3.57 4.94
C PHE A 72 -4.04 3.61 3.43
N TYR A 73 -5.28 3.43 2.98
CA TYR A 73 -5.62 3.46 1.57
C TYR A 73 -5.39 4.83 0.93
N SER A 74 -5.40 5.93 1.69
CA SER A 74 -5.10 7.25 1.16
C SER A 74 -3.68 7.36 0.57
N PHE A 75 -2.73 6.55 1.06
CA PHE A 75 -1.37 6.44 0.53
C PHE A 75 -1.25 5.37 -0.56
N PHE A 76 -1.79 4.18 -0.31
CA PHE A 76 -1.65 3.01 -1.19
C PHE A 76 -2.77 2.93 -2.23
N LYS A 77 -3.15 4.05 -2.82
CA LYS A 77 -4.20 4.09 -3.85
C LYS A 77 -3.74 3.42 -5.13
N GLY A 78 -4.39 2.31 -5.47
CA GLY A 78 -4.32 1.67 -6.77
C GLY A 78 -5.71 1.61 -7.41
N ARG A 79 -5.91 0.67 -8.33
CA ARG A 79 -7.24 0.37 -8.88
C ARG A 79 -8.18 -0.08 -7.78
N SER A 80 -9.38 0.50 -7.75
CA SER A 80 -10.45 0.10 -6.82
C SER A 80 -11.41 -0.93 -7.43
N ASP A 81 -11.44 -1.05 -8.75
CA ASP A 81 -12.32 -1.94 -9.50
C ASP A 81 -11.79 -3.39 -9.58
N VAL A 82 -10.55 -3.62 -9.21
CA VAL A 82 -9.89 -4.93 -9.21
C VAL A 82 -8.82 -5.01 -8.13
N TYR A 83 -8.71 -6.15 -7.49
CA TYR A 83 -7.65 -6.46 -6.53
C TYR A 83 -7.37 -7.96 -6.52
N SER A 84 -6.33 -8.38 -5.84
CA SER A 84 -6.00 -9.78 -5.65
C SER A 84 -5.99 -10.14 -4.16
N LYS A 85 -6.14 -11.42 -3.84
CA LYS A 85 -5.93 -11.98 -2.50
C LYS A 85 -4.84 -13.03 -2.53
N ARG A 86 -4.10 -13.13 -1.43
CA ARG A 86 -3.13 -14.19 -1.24
C ARG A 86 -3.86 -15.52 -1.07
N SER A 87 -3.32 -16.58 -1.65
CA SER A 87 -3.82 -17.94 -1.39
C SER A 87 -3.44 -18.36 0.02
N GLY A 88 -4.41 -18.87 0.77
CA GLY A 88 -4.16 -19.49 2.09
C GLY A 88 -3.44 -20.85 1.99
N LYS A 89 -3.40 -21.44 0.80
CA LYS A 89 -2.74 -22.73 0.56
C LYS A 89 -1.59 -22.58 -0.43
N PRO A 90 -0.43 -23.16 -0.15
CA PRO A 90 0.67 -23.19 -1.11
C PRO A 90 0.29 -24.03 -2.34
N ASN A 91 0.86 -23.67 -3.48
CA ASN A 91 0.75 -24.47 -4.69
C ASN A 91 1.44 -25.85 -4.46
N PRO A 92 0.75 -26.97 -4.66
CA PRO A 92 1.32 -28.29 -4.38
C PRO A 92 2.59 -28.61 -5.18
N LYS A 93 2.76 -27.98 -6.35
CA LYS A 93 3.92 -28.21 -7.23
C LYS A 93 5.14 -27.37 -6.87
N THR A 94 4.91 -26.15 -6.36
CA THR A 94 6.00 -25.19 -6.13
C THR A 94 6.26 -24.89 -4.66
N GLY A 95 5.37 -25.31 -3.75
CA GLY A 95 5.41 -24.99 -2.33
C GLY A 95 5.16 -23.50 -2.02
N LYS A 96 4.97 -22.67 -3.04
CA LYS A 96 4.81 -21.21 -2.89
C LYS A 96 3.34 -20.83 -2.87
N THR A 97 3.00 -19.86 -2.01
CA THR A 97 1.70 -19.18 -2.07
C THR A 97 1.73 -18.09 -3.12
N GLY A 98 0.66 -17.99 -3.88
CA GLY A 98 0.51 -16.94 -4.90
C GLY A 98 -0.66 -16.00 -4.60
N TYR A 99 -0.84 -15.01 -5.45
CA TYR A 99 -1.99 -14.12 -5.44
C TYR A 99 -2.92 -14.44 -6.60
N TYR A 100 -4.22 -14.31 -6.37
CA TYR A 100 -5.22 -14.53 -7.42
C TYR A 100 -6.19 -13.35 -7.48
N THR A 101 -6.45 -12.90 -8.69
CA THR A 101 -7.38 -11.79 -8.97
C THR A 101 -8.78 -12.14 -8.50
N GLN A 102 -9.40 -11.22 -7.77
CA GLN A 102 -10.76 -11.40 -7.28
C GLN A 102 -11.76 -11.21 -8.42
N CYS A 103 -12.52 -12.25 -8.71
CA CYS A 103 -13.49 -12.28 -9.82
C CYS A 103 -14.74 -13.06 -9.38
N TRP A 104 -15.93 -12.55 -9.73
CA TRP A 104 -17.19 -13.22 -9.45
C TRP A 104 -17.34 -14.57 -10.16
N ASN A 105 -16.64 -14.73 -11.30
CA ASN A 105 -16.63 -15.96 -12.08
C ASN A 105 -15.46 -16.89 -11.76
N TYR A 106 -14.63 -16.50 -10.76
CA TYR A 106 -13.48 -17.32 -10.38
C TYR A 106 -13.89 -18.75 -10.00
N TRP A 107 -13.22 -19.71 -10.60
CA TRP A 107 -13.41 -21.16 -10.40
C TRP A 107 -14.83 -21.69 -10.70
N LYS A 108 -15.67 -20.92 -11.41
CA LYS A 108 -16.98 -21.39 -11.87
C LYS A 108 -16.84 -22.21 -13.14
N ASN A 109 -17.55 -23.36 -13.18
CA ASN A 109 -17.60 -24.25 -14.34
C ASN A 109 -18.16 -23.53 -15.57
N GLY A 110 -17.56 -23.73 -16.74
CA GLY A 110 -17.98 -23.09 -17.99
C GLY A 110 -17.72 -21.57 -18.08
N LEU A 111 -17.28 -20.92 -16.98
CA LEU A 111 -17.01 -19.49 -16.95
C LEU A 111 -15.53 -19.17 -16.68
N CYS A 112 -14.87 -19.93 -15.82
CA CYS A 112 -13.47 -19.69 -15.50
C CYS A 112 -12.57 -20.67 -16.25
N PRO A 113 -11.83 -20.21 -17.30
CA PRO A 113 -10.97 -21.11 -18.08
C PRO A 113 -9.85 -21.78 -17.25
N LYS A 114 -9.44 -21.15 -16.15
CA LYS A 114 -8.43 -21.75 -15.23
C LYS A 114 -8.93 -23.03 -14.56
N ARG A 115 -10.23 -23.15 -14.33
CA ARG A 115 -10.82 -24.39 -13.81
C ARG A 115 -10.68 -25.55 -14.79
N GLU A 116 -10.68 -25.23 -16.09
CA GLU A 116 -10.50 -26.20 -17.17
C GLU A 116 -9.02 -26.46 -17.50
N GLY A 117 -8.10 -25.94 -16.66
CA GLY A 117 -6.66 -26.10 -16.84
C GLY A 117 -6.02 -25.17 -17.86
N LYS A 118 -6.79 -24.22 -18.43
CA LYS A 118 -6.25 -23.25 -19.39
C LYS A 118 -5.39 -22.21 -18.68
N GLN A 119 -4.21 -21.97 -19.23
CA GLN A 119 -3.31 -20.91 -18.74
C GLN A 119 -3.65 -19.58 -19.39
N ILE A 120 -4.54 -18.81 -18.77
CA ILE A 120 -4.94 -17.50 -19.25
C ILE A 120 -4.69 -16.44 -18.18
N LYS A 121 -4.21 -15.26 -18.59
CA LYS A 121 -4.16 -14.08 -17.72
C LYS A 121 -5.60 -13.58 -17.52
N CYS A 122 -5.97 -13.25 -16.28
CA CYS A 122 -7.31 -12.75 -15.96
C CYS A 122 -7.67 -11.48 -16.75
N GLY A 123 -6.68 -10.63 -17.09
CA GLY A 123 -6.89 -9.45 -17.92
C GLY A 123 -7.36 -9.75 -19.35
N ASN A 124 -7.06 -10.94 -19.87
CA ASN A 124 -7.42 -11.38 -21.22
C ASN A 124 -8.62 -12.34 -21.23
N CYS A 125 -9.32 -12.49 -20.10
CA CYS A 125 -10.44 -13.40 -19.98
C CYS A 125 -11.75 -12.72 -20.42
N GLU A 126 -12.42 -13.26 -21.41
CA GLU A 126 -13.72 -12.75 -21.90
C GLU A 126 -14.82 -12.80 -20.83
N ASN A 127 -14.72 -13.75 -19.88
CA ASN A 127 -15.66 -13.93 -18.78
C ASN A 127 -15.22 -13.20 -17.51
N GLN A 128 -14.28 -12.26 -17.60
CA GLN A 128 -13.84 -11.51 -16.44
C GLN A 128 -14.99 -10.68 -15.83
N LYS A 129 -15.15 -10.78 -14.52
CA LYS A 129 -16.09 -9.97 -13.75
C LYS A 129 -15.45 -9.66 -12.40
N TYR A 130 -14.60 -8.64 -12.39
CA TYR A 130 -13.81 -8.30 -11.22
C TYR A 130 -14.69 -7.92 -10.03
N LYS A 131 -14.15 -8.15 -8.84
CA LYS A 131 -14.68 -7.63 -7.58
C LYS A 131 -13.97 -6.34 -7.24
N SER A 132 -14.74 -5.32 -6.93
CA SER A 132 -14.18 -4.07 -6.41
C SER A 132 -13.58 -4.27 -5.02
N LEU A 133 -12.50 -3.56 -4.74
CA LEU A 133 -11.90 -3.49 -3.42
C LEU A 133 -12.84 -2.75 -2.47
N THR A 134 -13.07 -3.32 -1.28
CA THR A 134 -13.93 -2.72 -0.26
C THR A 134 -13.15 -2.28 0.96
N GLY A 135 -13.72 -1.36 1.76
CA GLY A 135 -13.15 -0.97 3.03
C GLY A 135 -12.97 -2.14 4.00
N ASN A 136 -13.85 -3.14 3.94
CA ASN A 136 -13.72 -4.34 4.74
C ASN A 136 -12.52 -5.21 4.30
N ASP A 137 -12.23 -5.31 3.01
CA ASP A 137 -11.03 -6.02 2.54
C ASP A 137 -9.75 -5.35 3.05
N LEU A 138 -9.71 -4.02 3.06
CA LEU A 138 -8.62 -3.23 3.64
C LEU A 138 -8.49 -3.43 5.15
N LEU A 139 -9.61 -3.41 5.86
CA LEU A 139 -9.65 -3.61 7.30
C LEU A 139 -9.12 -5.01 7.67
N MET A 140 -9.59 -6.04 7.00
CA MET A 140 -9.13 -7.42 7.22
C MET A 140 -7.64 -7.57 6.91
N HIS A 141 -7.16 -6.94 5.84
CA HIS A 141 -5.74 -6.92 5.49
C HIS A 141 -4.87 -6.32 6.60
N LEU A 142 -5.29 -5.18 7.17
CA LEU A 142 -4.54 -4.51 8.22
C LEU A 142 -4.59 -5.26 9.56
N ARG A 143 -5.71 -5.90 9.87
CA ARG A 143 -5.84 -6.71 11.09
C ARG A 143 -5.00 -7.98 11.05
N GLY A 144 -4.91 -8.63 9.89
CA GLY A 144 -4.12 -9.86 9.75
C GLY A 144 -4.63 -10.99 10.62
N ASP A 145 -5.96 -11.14 10.76
CA ASP A 145 -6.59 -12.08 11.69
C ASP A 145 -6.46 -13.55 11.24
N ARG A 146 -6.08 -13.78 9.99
CA ARG A 146 -6.00 -15.14 9.44
C ARG A 146 -4.59 -15.70 9.51
N GLU A 147 -4.42 -16.81 10.20
CA GLU A 147 -3.14 -17.52 10.29
C GLU A 147 -2.57 -17.94 8.92
N ASP A 148 -3.45 -18.30 7.97
CA ASP A 148 -3.07 -18.65 6.60
C ASP A 148 -2.73 -17.43 5.73
N CYS A 149 -2.86 -16.22 6.27
CA CYS A 149 -2.67 -14.94 5.58
C CYS A 149 -3.54 -14.77 4.30
N SER A 150 -4.71 -15.42 4.22
CA SER A 150 -5.62 -15.28 3.08
C SER A 150 -6.40 -13.96 3.07
N ASP A 151 -6.26 -13.15 4.10
CA ASP A 151 -6.72 -11.77 4.22
C ASP A 151 -5.74 -10.75 3.60
N VAL A 152 -4.51 -11.15 3.31
CA VAL A 152 -3.56 -10.28 2.63
C VAL A 152 -4.02 -10.01 1.20
N ILE A 153 -4.12 -8.71 0.87
CA ILE A 153 -4.51 -8.25 -0.46
C ILE A 153 -3.31 -7.77 -1.27
N GLY A 154 -3.45 -7.81 -2.58
CA GLY A 154 -2.56 -7.16 -3.53
C GLY A 154 -3.35 -6.16 -4.36
N ILE A 155 -2.81 -4.97 -4.52
CA ILE A 155 -3.40 -3.90 -5.34
C ILE A 155 -2.70 -3.82 -6.69
N TYR A 156 -3.38 -3.23 -7.66
CA TYR A 156 -2.83 -2.90 -8.98
C TYR A 156 -2.52 -1.40 -8.99
N PRO A 157 -1.24 -1.00 -8.89
CA PRO A 157 -0.85 0.41 -8.69
C PRO A 157 -1.14 1.30 -9.89
N MET A 158 -1.02 0.75 -11.11
CA MET A 158 -1.27 1.50 -12.33
C MET A 158 -2.78 1.62 -12.58
N LEU A 159 -3.26 2.86 -12.65
CA LEU A 159 -4.64 3.18 -12.93
C LEU A 159 -4.97 2.98 -14.42
N PRO A 160 -6.27 2.90 -14.82
CA PRO A 160 -6.65 2.69 -16.21
C PRO A 160 -6.18 3.78 -17.19
N ASP A 161 -5.91 4.97 -16.71
CA ASP A 161 -5.35 6.11 -17.45
C ASP A 161 -3.81 6.16 -17.47
N GLU A 162 -3.17 5.05 -17.09
CA GLU A 162 -1.70 4.90 -17.00
C GLU A 162 -1.03 5.84 -15.99
N THR A 163 -1.77 6.31 -14.99
CA THR A 163 -1.22 7.08 -13.87
C THR A 163 -1.02 6.20 -12.65
N CYS A 164 -0.26 6.70 -11.66
CA CYS A 164 -0.04 6.04 -10.38
C CYS A 164 0.07 7.07 -9.24
N ASN A 165 -0.28 6.64 -8.02
CA ASN A 165 -0.22 7.49 -6.84
C ASN A 165 1.08 7.32 -6.03
N PHE A 166 1.86 6.31 -6.34
CA PHE A 166 3.13 6.03 -5.66
C PHE A 166 4.09 5.28 -6.57
N LEU A 167 5.34 5.31 -6.17
CA LEU A 167 6.44 4.53 -6.72
C LEU A 167 7.03 3.71 -5.58
N VAL A 168 7.39 2.45 -5.83
CA VAL A 168 8.11 1.63 -4.87
C VAL A 168 9.28 0.93 -5.54
N PHE A 169 10.42 0.97 -4.86
CA PHE A 169 11.61 0.21 -5.22
C PHE A 169 11.66 -1.06 -4.37
N ASP A 170 11.83 -2.18 -5.01
CA ASP A 170 11.95 -3.50 -4.38
C ASP A 170 13.43 -3.91 -4.39
N PHE A 171 13.98 -4.09 -3.19
CA PHE A 171 15.33 -4.59 -2.97
C PHE A 171 15.24 -5.95 -2.30
N ASP A 172 15.83 -6.97 -2.91
CA ASP A 172 15.87 -8.32 -2.36
C ASP A 172 17.32 -8.81 -2.26
N ASN A 173 17.64 -9.52 -1.18
CA ASN A 173 18.92 -10.17 -1.05
C ASN A 173 18.95 -11.42 -1.92
N HIS A 174 19.68 -11.36 -3.01
CA HIS A 174 19.85 -12.47 -3.95
C HIS A 174 20.90 -13.50 -3.50
N ASP A 175 21.68 -13.19 -2.47
CA ASP A 175 22.74 -14.07 -1.93
C ASP A 175 22.21 -15.29 -1.16
N LYS A 176 21.06 -15.83 -1.54
CA LYS A 176 20.45 -16.99 -0.86
C LYS A 176 21.28 -18.28 -0.96
N GLU A 177 22.28 -18.33 -1.82
CA GLU A 177 23.11 -19.53 -2.02
C GLU A 177 24.45 -19.49 -1.26
N ASN A 178 24.88 -18.34 -0.77
CA ASN A 178 26.17 -18.19 -0.07
C ASN A 178 26.00 -17.64 1.36
N GLN A 179 25.32 -18.38 2.23
CA GLN A 179 25.38 -18.15 3.67
C GLN A 179 26.69 -18.71 4.30
N LEU A 180 27.74 -18.83 3.54
CA LEU A 180 29.09 -19.02 4.06
C LEU A 180 29.73 -17.64 4.12
N ASP A 181 29.88 -17.17 5.34
CA ASP A 181 30.53 -15.94 5.76
C ASP A 181 32.06 -16.05 5.50
N ASP A 182 32.48 -15.94 4.27
CA ASP A 182 33.89 -15.98 3.87
C ASP A 182 34.42 -14.65 3.32
N GLY A 183 33.92 -13.53 3.79
CA GLY A 183 34.60 -12.23 3.75
C GLY A 183 34.97 -11.66 2.35
N ALA A 184 34.52 -12.25 1.25
CA ALA A 184 34.89 -11.89 -0.12
C ALA A 184 33.76 -11.22 -0.91
N ASN A 185 32.84 -10.53 -0.23
CA ASN A 185 31.77 -9.81 -0.93
C ASN A 185 32.28 -8.43 -1.36
N THR A 186 32.58 -8.28 -2.66
CA THR A 186 33.09 -7.03 -3.27
C THR A 186 32.01 -6.03 -3.60
N GLY A 187 30.74 -6.29 -3.22
CA GLY A 187 29.59 -5.41 -3.40
C GLY A 187 29.09 -4.85 -2.06
N LEU A 188 28.31 -3.78 -2.14
CA LEU A 188 27.58 -3.29 -0.97
C LEU A 188 26.53 -4.34 -0.56
N ALA A 189 26.39 -4.58 0.75
CA ALA A 189 25.27 -5.36 1.25
C ALA A 189 23.95 -4.66 0.90
N TRP A 190 22.88 -5.43 0.68
CA TRP A 190 21.57 -4.87 0.29
C TRP A 190 21.09 -3.73 1.20
N LYS A 191 21.41 -3.78 2.50
CA LYS A 191 21.08 -2.71 3.46
C LYS A 191 21.81 -1.42 3.18
N GLU A 192 23.04 -1.50 2.71
CA GLU A 192 23.86 -0.33 2.36
C GLU A 192 23.34 0.29 1.08
N GLU A 193 22.96 -0.50 0.07
CA GLU A 193 22.34 0.00 -1.17
C GLU A 193 21.01 0.71 -0.88
N VAL A 194 20.16 0.13 -0.02
CA VAL A 194 18.92 0.76 0.44
C VAL A 194 19.20 2.10 1.14
N ASN A 195 20.23 2.16 1.99
CA ASN A 195 20.61 3.39 2.68
C ASN A 195 21.11 4.46 1.70
N VAL A 196 21.89 4.08 0.70
CA VAL A 196 22.33 5.02 -0.36
C VAL A 196 21.14 5.67 -1.05
N LEU A 197 20.13 4.89 -1.45
CA LEU A 197 18.94 5.44 -2.09
C LEU A 197 18.13 6.33 -1.14
N ARG A 198 18.03 5.95 0.14
CA ARG A 198 17.40 6.80 1.17
C ARG A 198 18.10 8.15 1.30
N GLU A 199 19.44 8.15 1.39
CA GLU A 199 20.22 9.38 1.49
C GLU A 199 20.08 10.26 0.24
N ILE A 200 20.01 9.68 -0.95
CA ILE A 200 19.73 10.44 -2.17
C ILE A 200 18.37 11.09 -2.11
N CYS A 201 17.34 10.37 -1.64
CA CYS A 201 16.02 10.96 -1.44
C CYS A 201 16.07 12.12 -0.43
N GLU A 202 16.71 11.94 0.71
CA GLU A 202 16.81 12.94 1.76
C GLU A 202 17.57 14.20 1.28
N LYS A 203 18.73 14.04 0.64
CA LYS A 203 19.52 15.15 0.07
C LYS A 203 18.75 15.96 -0.97
N ASN A 204 17.81 15.34 -1.67
CA ASN A 204 16.96 15.99 -2.66
C ASN A 204 15.57 16.38 -2.10
N GLN A 205 15.37 16.34 -0.79
CA GLN A 205 14.10 16.68 -0.10
C GLN A 205 12.89 15.85 -0.58
N ILE A 206 13.15 14.61 -0.99
CA ILE A 206 12.14 13.66 -1.39
C ILE A 206 11.73 12.83 -0.17
N ARG A 207 10.46 12.87 0.18
CA ARG A 207 9.91 12.04 1.27
C ARG A 207 9.80 10.59 0.79
N ALA A 208 10.65 9.75 1.31
CA ALA A 208 10.63 8.31 1.06
C ALA A 208 10.44 7.55 2.38
N LEU A 209 9.60 6.52 2.36
CA LEU A 209 9.40 5.61 3.49
C LEU A 209 10.09 4.29 3.18
N THR A 210 10.82 3.76 4.14
CA THR A 210 11.50 2.47 4.00
C THR A 210 10.81 1.43 4.86
N GLU A 211 10.43 0.34 4.22
CA GLU A 211 9.83 -0.83 4.85
C GLU A 211 10.78 -2.02 4.71
N ARG A 212 10.97 -2.78 5.77
CA ARG A 212 11.66 -4.06 5.69
C ARG A 212 10.72 -5.10 5.09
N SER A 213 11.19 -5.87 4.12
CA SER A 213 10.38 -6.94 3.51
C SER A 213 9.95 -7.99 4.56
N ARG A 214 8.85 -8.65 4.30
CA ARG A 214 8.29 -9.67 5.21
C ARG A 214 9.28 -10.82 5.49
N SER A 215 10.12 -11.18 4.53
CA SER A 215 11.17 -12.19 4.72
C SER A 215 12.29 -11.74 5.63
N GLY A 216 12.41 -10.42 5.86
CA GLY A 216 13.52 -9.83 6.58
C GLY A 216 14.82 -9.70 5.77
N HIS A 217 14.84 -10.18 4.51
CA HIS A 217 16.01 -10.22 3.65
C HIS A 217 15.97 -9.23 2.48
N GLY A 218 15.16 -8.18 2.60
CA GLY A 218 15.03 -7.13 1.61
C GLY A 218 14.30 -5.93 2.18
N ALA A 219 14.06 -4.93 1.34
CA ALA A 219 13.33 -3.72 1.71
C ALA A 219 12.55 -3.16 0.53
N HIS A 220 11.53 -2.37 0.87
CA HIS A 220 10.80 -1.55 -0.08
C HIS A 220 11.03 -0.08 0.26
N ILE A 221 11.30 0.75 -0.73
CA ILE A 221 11.35 2.21 -0.59
C ILE A 221 10.16 2.79 -1.33
N TRP A 222 9.29 3.47 -0.60
CA TRP A 222 8.03 4.02 -1.07
C TRP A 222 8.12 5.53 -1.23
N ILE A 223 7.70 6.04 -2.39
CA ILE A 223 7.52 7.47 -2.65
C ILE A 223 6.07 7.70 -3.06
N PHE A 224 5.34 8.48 -2.26
CA PHE A 224 3.93 8.79 -2.50
C PHE A 224 3.79 10.16 -3.15
N PHE A 225 2.92 10.26 -4.14
CA PHE A 225 2.65 11.50 -4.87
C PHE A 225 1.38 12.16 -4.32
N GLU A 226 1.39 13.48 -4.21
CA GLU A 226 0.19 14.24 -3.79
C GLU A 226 -0.99 14.05 -4.76
N LYS A 227 -0.67 13.89 -6.05
CA LYS A 227 -1.63 13.63 -7.12
C LYS A 227 -1.08 12.50 -7.99
N ALA A 228 -1.98 11.75 -8.59
CA ALA A 228 -1.58 10.74 -9.56
C ALA A 228 -0.77 11.37 -10.70
N ILE A 229 0.33 10.75 -11.06
CA ILE A 229 1.19 11.17 -12.17
C ILE A 229 1.32 10.02 -13.16
N SER A 230 1.72 10.32 -14.40
CA SER A 230 2.00 9.30 -15.39
C SER A 230 2.99 8.27 -14.85
N ALA A 231 2.67 6.99 -14.98
CA ALA A 231 3.54 5.91 -14.56
C ALA A 231 4.91 5.94 -15.29
N GLU A 232 4.94 6.40 -16.54
CA GLU A 232 6.17 6.63 -17.28
C GLU A 232 7.06 7.68 -16.60
N LYS A 233 6.47 8.82 -16.19
CA LYS A 233 7.21 9.86 -15.45
C LYS A 233 7.71 9.36 -14.11
N ALA A 234 6.89 8.59 -13.40
CA ALA A 234 7.28 8.00 -12.13
C ALA A 234 8.49 7.06 -12.30
N ARG A 235 8.48 6.21 -13.33
CA ARG A 235 9.62 5.32 -13.64
C ARG A 235 10.88 6.09 -14.01
N LYS A 236 10.79 7.07 -14.93
CA LYS A 236 11.94 7.93 -15.28
C LYS A 236 12.54 8.65 -14.08
N PHE A 237 11.68 9.11 -13.17
CA PHE A 237 12.11 9.71 -11.92
C PHE A 237 12.83 8.69 -11.03
N GLY A 238 12.28 7.48 -10.90
CA GLY A 238 12.91 6.40 -10.15
C GLY A 238 14.24 5.95 -10.73
N ASP A 239 14.34 5.82 -12.06
CA ASP A 239 15.59 5.48 -12.74
C ASP A 239 16.69 6.52 -12.46
N ALA A 240 16.33 7.81 -12.53
CA ALA A 240 17.27 8.90 -12.20
C ALA A 240 17.76 8.85 -10.74
N LEU A 241 16.92 8.46 -9.80
CA LEU A 241 17.31 8.28 -8.40
C LEU A 241 18.26 7.09 -8.21
N LEU A 242 18.00 5.97 -8.89
CA LEU A 242 18.86 4.79 -8.84
C LEU A 242 20.23 5.09 -9.47
N GLU A 243 20.26 5.74 -10.63
CA GLU A 243 21.49 6.15 -11.31
C GLU A 243 22.33 7.08 -10.41
N LYS A 244 21.71 8.14 -9.88
CA LYS A 244 22.39 9.08 -8.99
C LYS A 244 22.90 8.42 -7.70
N GLY A 245 22.15 7.46 -7.16
CA GLY A 245 22.56 6.67 -6.01
C GLY A 245 23.76 5.80 -6.31
N ALA A 246 23.72 5.03 -7.38
CA ALA A 246 24.82 4.17 -7.79
C ALA A 246 26.10 4.96 -8.09
N GLU A 247 26.01 6.08 -8.80
CA GLU A 247 27.14 6.98 -9.07
C GLU A 247 27.76 7.51 -7.77
N SER A 248 26.97 7.83 -6.76
CA SER A 248 27.46 8.40 -5.49
C SER A 248 28.40 7.46 -4.72
N VAL A 249 28.34 6.17 -5.01
CA VAL A 249 29.16 5.10 -4.39
C VAL A 249 30.02 4.35 -5.42
N ASN A 250 30.21 4.94 -6.60
CA ASN A 250 31.00 4.37 -7.70
C ASN A 250 30.54 2.98 -8.16
N LEU A 251 29.26 2.70 -8.08
CA LEU A 251 28.64 1.50 -8.63
C LEU A 251 28.06 1.79 -10.02
N LYS A 252 28.00 0.78 -10.87
CA LYS A 252 27.27 0.86 -12.14
C LYS A 252 25.77 0.75 -11.92
N THR A 253 25.37 -0.10 -10.98
CA THR A 253 23.97 -0.35 -10.59
C THR A 253 23.95 -1.01 -9.23
N PHE A 254 22.80 -0.97 -8.57
CA PHE A 254 22.56 -1.71 -7.34
C PHE A 254 22.29 -3.19 -7.65
N GLN A 255 23.00 -4.08 -6.98
CA GLN A 255 22.88 -5.54 -7.18
C GLN A 255 21.64 -6.13 -6.51
N SER A 256 21.20 -5.56 -5.40
CA SER A 256 20.01 -5.99 -4.66
C SER A 256 18.71 -5.38 -5.19
N TYR A 257 18.78 -4.40 -6.09
CA TYR A 257 17.61 -3.84 -6.75
C TYR A 257 16.98 -4.85 -7.69
N ASP A 258 15.73 -5.21 -7.44
CA ASP A 258 14.99 -6.18 -8.24
C ASP A 258 14.11 -5.50 -9.29
N ARG A 259 13.29 -4.56 -8.83
CA ARG A 259 12.32 -3.87 -9.69
C ARG A 259 11.77 -2.60 -9.07
N MET A 260 11.08 -1.86 -9.93
CA MET A 260 10.29 -0.68 -9.58
C MET A 260 8.81 -0.93 -9.94
N ILE A 261 7.90 -0.49 -9.09
CA ILE A 261 6.46 -0.64 -9.31
C ILE A 261 5.82 0.75 -9.25
N PRO A 262 4.94 1.11 -10.24
CA PRO A 262 4.44 0.27 -11.31
C PRO A 262 5.50 -0.06 -12.36
N ALA A 263 5.63 -1.35 -12.69
CA ALA A 263 6.54 -1.81 -13.72
C ALA A 263 6.03 -1.43 -15.12
N GLN A 264 6.94 -1.45 -16.09
CA GLN A 264 6.58 -1.36 -17.50
C GLN A 264 5.92 -2.69 -17.91
N ASN A 265 4.79 -2.61 -18.63
CA ASN A 265 4.10 -3.79 -19.17
C ASN A 265 4.87 -4.42 -20.33
#